data_2cf4812a6ebab80c98d55fe8d4cd8afc
#
_entry.id   2cf4812a6ebab80c98d55fe8d4cd8afc
#
_cell.length_a   1.000
_cell.length_b   1.000
_cell.length_c   1.000
_cell.angle_alpha   90.00
_cell.angle_beta   90.00
_cell.angle_gamma   90.00
#
_symmetry.space_group_name_H-M   'P 1'
#
loop_
_entity.id
_entity.type
_entity.pdbx_description
1 polymer ?
#
loop_
_entity_poly.entity_id
_entity_poly.type
_entity_poly.pdbx_seq_one_letter_code
_entity_poly.pdbx_strand_id
1 'polypeptide(L)'
;MSKFVLVAKIGRSIGLRGYLKLHNLSDFPSQFQKNLTFFTKDKRELAIKDYDKNRQSVLFYTYESLEKAKELVNLELYQSIEKTRELCKLKKDEFFYFDIIGCEVRDEQIILGQVQDILESGGGYLFEIKSDEKLTAQDFSKIFFIPYIDKYILQIDIEKKQILCSNEAFYILENS
;
A
#
# COMPACT_ATOMS: atom_id res chain seq x y z
N MET A 1 8.44 0.45 -17.10
CA MET A 1 8.30 -0.83 -16.38
C MET A 1 7.06 -0.72 -15.52
N SER A 2 6.08 -1.60 -15.71
CA SER A 2 4.92 -1.66 -14.82
C SER A 2 5.40 -1.90 -13.40
N LYS A 3 5.07 -0.98 -12.50
CA LYS A 3 5.32 -1.18 -11.07
C LYS A 3 4.25 -2.11 -10.53
N PHE A 4 4.63 -3.00 -9.62
CA PHE A 4 3.73 -3.93 -8.95
C PHE A 4 3.61 -3.55 -7.48
N VAL A 5 2.42 -3.76 -6.93
CA VAL A 5 2.13 -3.58 -5.51
C VAL A 5 1.76 -4.91 -4.88
N LEU A 6 2.23 -5.14 -3.66
CA LEU A 6 1.86 -6.29 -2.85
C LEU A 6 0.40 -6.12 -2.41
N VAL A 7 -0.44 -7.13 -2.70
CA VAL A 7 -1.88 -7.05 -2.42
C VAL A 7 -2.38 -8.16 -1.50
N ALA A 8 -1.69 -9.29 -1.42
CA ALA A 8 -2.07 -10.38 -0.53
C ALA A 8 -0.91 -11.34 -0.26
N LYS A 9 -1.09 -12.19 0.75
CA LYS A 9 -0.24 -13.35 1.01
C LYS A 9 -1.09 -14.61 1.03
N ILE A 10 -0.61 -15.67 0.39
CA ILE A 10 -1.25 -16.98 0.38
C ILE A 10 -0.92 -17.69 1.68
N GLY A 11 -1.94 -18.12 2.41
CA GLY A 11 -1.82 -18.90 3.64
C GLY A 11 -1.93 -20.41 3.39
N ARG A 12 -2.30 -21.13 4.44
CA ARG A 12 -2.43 -22.59 4.42
C ARG A 12 -3.52 -23.08 3.46
N SER A 13 -3.39 -24.33 3.01
CA SER A 13 -4.42 -25.03 2.26
C SER A 13 -5.68 -25.30 3.11
N ILE A 14 -6.84 -25.30 2.46
CA ILE A 14 -8.16 -25.53 3.05
C ILE A 14 -8.82 -26.69 2.33
N GLY A 15 -8.99 -27.81 3.02
CA GLY A 15 -9.57 -29.02 2.43
C GLY A 15 -8.68 -29.66 1.36
N LEU A 16 -9.30 -30.48 0.48
CA LEU A 16 -8.57 -31.29 -0.50
C LEU A 16 -8.66 -30.77 -1.95
N ARG A 17 -9.50 -29.76 -2.19
CA ARG A 17 -9.83 -29.25 -3.53
C ARG A 17 -8.93 -28.09 -4.00
N GLY A 18 -7.78 -27.87 -3.35
CA GLY A 18 -6.85 -26.82 -3.76
C GLY A 18 -7.16 -25.42 -3.24
N TYR A 19 -8.18 -25.22 -2.41
CA TYR A 19 -8.43 -23.92 -1.79
C TYR A 19 -7.31 -23.56 -0.81
N LEU A 20 -6.99 -22.27 -0.80
CA LEU A 20 -5.95 -21.67 0.03
C LEU A 20 -6.53 -20.50 0.82
N LYS A 21 -6.06 -20.28 2.04
CA LYS A 21 -6.37 -19.06 2.77
C LYS A 21 -5.73 -17.88 2.04
N LEU A 22 -6.44 -16.79 1.90
CA LEU A 22 -5.91 -15.53 1.36
C LEU A 22 -5.87 -14.49 2.47
N HIS A 23 -4.68 -14.00 2.77
CA HIS A 23 -4.49 -12.87 3.67
C HIS A 23 -4.42 -11.60 2.83
N ASN A 24 -5.50 -10.83 2.86
CA ASN A 24 -5.54 -9.54 2.19
C ASN A 24 -4.61 -8.55 2.90
N LEU A 25 -3.73 -7.90 2.14
CA LEU A 25 -2.80 -6.86 2.59
C LEU A 25 -3.10 -5.52 1.92
N SER A 26 -4.24 -5.42 1.24
CA SER A 26 -4.67 -4.24 0.50
C SER A 26 -5.95 -3.68 1.11
N ASP A 27 -6.13 -2.37 1.05
CA ASP A 27 -7.37 -1.69 1.46
C ASP A 27 -8.56 -1.99 0.52
N PHE A 28 -8.30 -2.68 -0.59
CA PHE A 28 -9.29 -2.97 -1.63
C PHE A 28 -9.58 -4.47 -1.80
N PRO A 29 -10.32 -5.09 -0.88
CA PRO A 29 -10.65 -6.53 -0.97
C PRO A 29 -11.51 -6.88 -2.19
N SER A 30 -12.18 -5.91 -2.81
CA SER A 30 -12.98 -6.08 -4.02
C SER A 30 -12.16 -6.45 -5.26
N GLN A 31 -10.84 -6.29 -5.23
CA GLN A 31 -9.96 -6.70 -6.32
C GLN A 31 -9.81 -8.22 -6.48
N PHE A 32 -10.14 -9.02 -5.43
CA PHE A 32 -10.07 -10.46 -5.53
C PHE A 32 -11.35 -11.02 -6.14
N GLN A 33 -11.34 -11.19 -7.44
CA GLN A 33 -12.49 -11.68 -8.21
C GLN A 33 -12.08 -12.81 -9.16
N LYS A 34 -13.04 -13.65 -9.52
CA LYS A 34 -12.87 -14.70 -10.51
C LYS A 34 -12.32 -14.15 -11.82
N ASN A 35 -11.40 -14.89 -12.43
CA ASN A 35 -10.69 -14.58 -13.68
C ASN A 35 -9.71 -13.41 -13.60
N LEU A 36 -9.47 -12.81 -12.44
CA LEU A 36 -8.38 -11.85 -12.29
C LEU A 36 -7.06 -12.58 -12.07
N THR A 37 -6.01 -12.06 -12.68
CA THR A 37 -4.66 -12.59 -12.62
C THR A 37 -3.81 -11.74 -11.68
N PHE A 38 -3.06 -12.40 -10.83
CA PHE A 38 -2.07 -11.82 -9.94
C PHE A 38 -0.70 -12.42 -10.26
N PHE A 39 0.34 -11.79 -9.77
CA PHE A 39 1.72 -12.18 -10.02
C PHE A 39 2.40 -12.55 -8.70
N THR A 40 3.29 -13.52 -8.73
CA THR A 40 4.20 -13.80 -7.62
C THR A 40 5.52 -13.06 -7.82
N LYS A 41 6.37 -13.02 -6.78
CA LYS A 41 7.68 -12.36 -6.85
C LYS A 41 8.58 -12.92 -7.95
N ASP A 42 8.47 -14.20 -8.24
CA ASP A 42 9.13 -14.92 -9.35
C ASP A 42 8.40 -14.80 -10.69
N LYS A 43 7.42 -13.87 -10.79
CA LYS A 43 6.64 -13.54 -12.00
C LYS A 43 5.72 -14.65 -12.51
N ARG A 44 5.37 -15.64 -11.70
CA ARG A 44 4.31 -16.59 -12.07
C ARG A 44 2.97 -15.87 -12.08
N GLU A 45 2.15 -16.19 -13.07
CA GLU A 45 0.79 -15.72 -13.20
C GLU A 45 -0.17 -16.69 -12.49
N LEU A 46 -0.99 -16.19 -11.60
CA LEU A 46 -1.99 -16.95 -10.87
C LEU A 46 -3.38 -16.34 -11.12
N ALA A 47 -4.17 -17.00 -11.95
CA ALA A 47 -5.53 -16.57 -12.24
C ALA A 47 -6.52 -17.20 -11.24
N ILE A 48 -7.36 -16.37 -10.64
CA ILE A 48 -8.38 -16.80 -9.68
C ILE A 48 -9.49 -17.56 -10.42
N LYS A 49 -9.73 -18.81 -10.02
CA LYS A 49 -10.85 -19.63 -10.46
C LYS A 49 -12.09 -19.40 -9.60
N ASP A 50 -11.90 -19.26 -8.29
CA ASP A 50 -12.97 -19.00 -7.33
C ASP A 50 -12.44 -18.24 -6.11
N TYR A 51 -13.26 -17.38 -5.51
CA TYR A 51 -12.94 -16.63 -4.31
C TYR A 51 -14.15 -16.52 -3.39
N ASP A 52 -14.01 -17.04 -2.18
CA ASP A 52 -14.99 -16.87 -1.10
C ASP A 52 -14.54 -15.76 -0.15
N LYS A 53 -15.23 -14.61 -0.24
CA LYS A 53 -14.93 -13.42 0.58
C LYS A 53 -15.14 -13.70 2.08
N ASN A 54 -16.16 -14.46 2.46
CA ASN A 54 -16.50 -14.71 3.86
C ASN A 54 -15.45 -15.60 4.53
N ARG A 55 -14.99 -16.62 3.82
CA ARG A 55 -13.94 -17.54 4.28
C ARG A 55 -12.53 -17.00 4.02
N GLN A 56 -12.41 -15.93 3.22
CA GLN A 56 -11.14 -15.44 2.70
C GLN A 56 -10.33 -16.59 2.09
N SER A 57 -10.96 -17.36 1.21
CA SER A 57 -10.33 -18.51 0.55
C SER A 57 -10.35 -18.35 -0.96
N VAL A 58 -9.28 -18.74 -1.59
CA VAL A 58 -9.05 -18.61 -3.03
C VAL A 58 -8.69 -19.95 -3.63
N LEU A 59 -9.16 -20.20 -4.84
CA LEU A 59 -8.77 -21.30 -5.71
C LEU A 59 -8.18 -20.71 -7.00
N PHE A 60 -7.01 -21.18 -7.39
CA PHE A 60 -6.39 -20.78 -8.64
C PHE A 60 -6.57 -21.83 -9.73
N TYR A 61 -6.69 -21.39 -10.99
CA TYR A 61 -6.64 -22.30 -12.12
C TYR A 61 -5.32 -23.06 -12.13
N THR A 62 -5.35 -24.32 -12.53
CA THR A 62 -4.22 -25.27 -12.57
C THR A 62 -3.72 -25.77 -11.20
N TYR A 63 -4.25 -25.24 -10.10
CA TYR A 63 -3.89 -25.60 -8.72
C TYR A 63 -5.07 -26.21 -7.93
N GLU A 64 -5.91 -27.01 -8.61
CA GLU A 64 -7.15 -27.56 -8.08
C GLU A 64 -6.96 -28.89 -7.28
N SER A 65 -5.75 -29.16 -6.82
CA SER A 65 -5.49 -30.27 -5.90
C SER A 65 -4.69 -29.81 -4.69
N LEU A 66 -4.76 -30.57 -3.59
CA LEU A 66 -4.03 -30.26 -2.37
C LEU A 66 -2.51 -30.18 -2.62
N GLU A 67 -1.97 -31.11 -3.40
CA GLU A 67 -0.53 -31.18 -3.71
C GLU A 67 -0.08 -29.91 -4.43
N LYS A 68 -0.78 -29.53 -5.50
CA LYS A 68 -0.47 -28.32 -6.26
C LYS A 68 -0.67 -27.05 -5.43
N ALA A 69 -1.75 -26.96 -4.66
CA ALA A 69 -2.01 -25.81 -3.80
C ALA A 69 -0.91 -25.60 -2.76
N LYS A 70 -0.29 -26.65 -2.24
CA LYS A 70 0.82 -26.53 -1.29
C LYS A 70 2.03 -25.78 -1.87
N GLU A 71 2.25 -25.83 -3.19
CA GLU A 71 3.32 -25.11 -3.85
C GLU A 71 3.16 -23.58 -3.77
N LEU A 72 1.93 -23.11 -3.54
CA LEU A 72 1.61 -21.69 -3.46
C LEU A 72 1.61 -21.14 -2.02
N VAL A 73 1.70 -22.01 -1.02
CA VAL A 73 1.65 -21.58 0.39
C VAL A 73 2.81 -20.63 0.70
N ASN A 74 2.52 -19.56 1.44
CA ASN A 74 3.42 -18.46 1.82
C ASN A 74 3.88 -17.54 0.67
N LEU A 75 3.45 -17.75 -0.57
CA LEU A 75 3.74 -16.83 -1.64
C LEU A 75 2.98 -15.51 -1.46
N GLU A 76 3.63 -14.45 -1.87
CA GLU A 76 3.08 -13.11 -1.95
C GLU A 76 2.46 -12.89 -3.34
N LEU A 77 1.30 -12.22 -3.37
CA LEU A 77 0.60 -11.86 -4.58
C LEU A 77 0.74 -10.36 -4.85
N TYR A 78 1.08 -10.06 -6.08
CA TYR A 78 1.27 -8.72 -6.59
C TYR A 78 0.27 -8.42 -7.70
N GLN A 79 -0.14 -7.15 -7.80
CA GLN A 79 -0.92 -6.63 -8.91
C GLN A 79 -0.20 -5.44 -9.55
N SER A 80 -0.38 -5.22 -10.86
CA SER A 80 0.15 -4.01 -11.48
C SER A 80 -0.57 -2.77 -10.98
N ILE A 81 0.14 -1.65 -10.90
CA ILE A 81 -0.45 -0.37 -10.48
C ILE A 81 -1.59 0.01 -11.40
N GLU A 82 -1.43 -0.17 -12.72
CA GLU A 82 -2.45 0.15 -13.71
C GLU A 82 -3.73 -0.65 -13.43
N LYS A 83 -3.58 -1.97 -13.21
CA LYS A 83 -4.74 -2.83 -12.93
C LYS A 83 -5.37 -2.51 -11.58
N THR A 84 -4.57 -2.17 -10.58
CA THR A 84 -5.09 -1.73 -9.28
C THR A 84 -5.94 -0.47 -9.43
N ARG A 85 -5.50 0.53 -10.21
CA ARG A 85 -6.29 1.74 -10.49
C ARG A 85 -7.60 1.47 -11.22
N GLU A 86 -7.62 0.51 -12.16
CA GLU A 86 -8.83 0.11 -12.86
C GLU A 86 -9.86 -0.57 -11.92
N LEU A 87 -9.38 -1.44 -11.05
CA LEU A 87 -10.21 -2.29 -10.20
C LEU A 87 -10.68 -1.59 -8.91
N CYS A 88 -9.87 -0.68 -8.40
CA CYS A 88 -10.07 -0.03 -7.11
C CYS A 88 -10.48 1.42 -7.33
N LYS A 89 -11.75 1.73 -7.10
CA LYS A 89 -12.25 3.10 -7.18
C LYS A 89 -12.02 3.80 -5.85
N LEU A 90 -11.24 4.86 -5.88
CA LEU A 90 -11.04 5.76 -4.73
C LEU A 90 -12.28 6.65 -4.55
N LYS A 91 -12.62 6.94 -3.30
CA LYS A 91 -13.52 8.03 -2.95
C LYS A 91 -12.78 9.36 -3.00
N LYS A 92 -13.53 10.45 -2.83
CA LYS A 92 -12.94 11.77 -2.65
C LYS A 92 -12.00 11.74 -1.43
N ASP A 93 -10.82 12.30 -1.58
CA ASP A 93 -9.76 12.38 -0.54
C ASP A 93 -9.16 11.02 -0.11
N GLU A 94 -9.42 9.94 -0.86
CA GLU A 94 -8.68 8.68 -0.75
C GLU A 94 -7.53 8.65 -1.77
N PHE A 95 -6.40 8.11 -1.37
CA PHE A 95 -5.21 7.97 -2.20
C PHE A 95 -4.66 6.56 -2.12
N PHE A 96 -4.03 6.09 -3.20
CA PHE A 96 -3.25 4.86 -3.10
C PHE A 96 -1.96 5.13 -2.34
N TYR A 97 -1.58 4.22 -1.47
CA TYR A 97 -0.32 4.24 -0.74
C TYR A 97 0.88 4.59 -1.65
N PHE A 98 0.99 3.91 -2.79
CA PHE A 98 2.08 4.12 -3.74
C PHE A 98 2.04 5.49 -4.46
N ASP A 99 0.94 6.24 -4.34
CA ASP A 99 0.86 7.61 -4.86
C ASP A 99 1.40 8.61 -3.88
N ILE A 100 1.27 8.35 -2.60
CA ILE A 100 1.75 9.20 -1.51
C ILE A 100 3.25 9.02 -1.29
N ILE A 101 3.76 7.78 -1.37
CA ILE A 101 5.19 7.53 -1.23
C ILE A 101 5.99 8.31 -2.27
N GLY A 102 7.01 9.00 -1.80
CA GLY A 102 7.88 9.84 -2.62
C GLY A 102 7.31 11.23 -2.92
N CYS A 103 6.15 11.61 -2.37
CA CYS A 103 5.69 12.99 -2.43
C CYS A 103 6.59 13.91 -1.60
N GLU A 104 6.92 15.07 -2.14
CA GLU A 104 7.55 16.17 -1.42
C GLU A 104 6.56 16.72 -0.39
N VAL A 105 7.00 16.87 0.85
CA VAL A 105 6.23 17.47 1.94
C VAL A 105 6.79 18.86 2.20
N ARG A 106 5.92 19.86 2.17
CA ARG A 106 6.31 21.25 2.36
C ARG A 106 5.21 22.05 3.06
N ASP A 107 5.58 23.10 3.72
CA ASP A 107 4.69 24.20 4.03
C ASP A 107 4.75 25.30 2.94
N GLU A 108 4.20 26.47 3.22
CA GLU A 108 4.23 27.61 2.27
C GLU A 108 5.64 28.16 2.02
N GLN A 109 6.59 27.95 2.93
CA GLN A 109 7.90 28.59 2.94
C GLN A 109 9.04 27.63 2.64
N ILE A 110 9.01 26.44 3.21
CA ILE A 110 10.12 25.48 3.15
C ILE A 110 9.69 24.07 2.77
N ILE A 111 10.63 23.30 2.23
CA ILE A 111 10.48 21.88 2.03
C ILE A 111 10.89 21.20 3.34
N LEU A 112 9.96 20.40 3.89
CA LEU A 112 10.17 19.63 5.11
C LEU A 112 10.89 18.31 4.83
N GLY A 113 10.59 17.69 3.68
CA GLY A 113 11.19 16.43 3.29
C GLY A 113 10.36 15.66 2.26
N GLN A 114 10.43 14.34 2.33
CA GLN A 114 9.74 13.44 1.40
C GLN A 114 9.11 12.27 2.15
N VAL A 115 7.89 11.88 1.77
CA VAL A 115 7.22 10.70 2.34
C VAL A 115 8.02 9.45 2.01
N GLN A 116 8.49 8.76 3.03
CA GLN A 116 9.24 7.51 2.90
C GLN A 116 8.34 6.30 3.12
N ASP A 117 7.43 6.37 4.09
CA ASP A 117 6.48 5.31 4.42
C ASP A 117 5.19 5.87 5.01
N ILE A 118 4.17 5.03 5.14
CA ILE A 118 2.89 5.34 5.80
C ILE A 118 2.63 4.25 6.82
N LEU A 119 2.49 4.64 8.08
CA LEU A 119 2.24 3.74 9.19
C LEU A 119 0.78 3.83 9.62
N GLU A 120 0.14 2.69 9.84
CA GLU A 120 -1.15 2.64 10.51
C GLU A 120 -0.96 2.72 12.02
N SER A 121 -1.66 3.63 12.65
CA SER A 121 -1.68 3.82 14.10
C SER A 121 -3.12 3.84 14.59
N GLY A 122 -3.39 3.44 15.81
CA GLY A 122 -4.73 3.27 16.39
C GLY A 122 -5.68 4.48 16.30
N GLY A 123 -5.23 5.62 15.76
CA GLY A 123 -6.02 6.82 15.49
C GLY A 123 -6.04 7.24 14.02
N GLY A 124 -5.46 6.48 13.10
CA GLY A 124 -5.36 6.81 11.68
C GLY A 124 -3.99 6.51 11.09
N TYR A 125 -3.59 7.28 10.10
CA TYR A 125 -2.31 7.10 9.40
C TYR A 125 -1.28 8.15 9.82
N LEU A 126 -0.01 7.76 9.83
CA LEU A 126 1.14 8.62 10.02
C LEU A 126 2.00 8.58 8.78
N PHE A 127 2.34 9.72 8.23
CA PHE A 127 3.36 9.82 7.18
C PHE A 127 4.74 9.85 7.83
N GLU A 128 5.56 8.86 7.52
CA GLU A 128 6.98 8.88 7.85
C GLU A 128 7.71 9.73 6.84
N ILE A 129 8.32 10.81 7.29
CA ILE A 129 8.98 11.81 6.45
C ILE A 129 10.49 11.69 6.65
N LYS A 130 11.19 11.46 5.55
CA LYS A 130 12.64 11.68 5.50
C LYS A 130 12.86 13.18 5.33
N SER A 131 13.49 13.81 6.32
CA SER A 131 13.74 15.26 6.33
C SER A 131 14.60 15.71 5.16
N ASP A 132 14.38 16.94 4.71
CA ASP A 132 15.23 17.60 3.70
C ASP A 132 16.67 17.73 4.21
N GLU A 133 17.64 17.66 3.29
CA GLU A 133 19.05 17.73 3.64
C GLU A 133 19.44 19.08 4.27
N LYS A 134 18.78 20.17 3.92
CA LYS A 134 19.02 21.47 4.50
C LYS A 134 18.59 21.55 5.96
N LEU A 135 17.54 20.83 6.33
CA LEU A 135 17.07 20.75 7.72
C LEU A 135 17.96 19.84 8.54
N THR A 136 18.35 18.69 8.00
CA THR A 136 19.29 17.79 8.69
C THR A 136 20.68 18.41 8.89
N ALA A 137 21.11 19.31 8.00
CA ALA A 137 22.32 20.11 8.17
C ALA A 137 22.24 21.17 9.31
N GLN A 138 21.02 21.43 9.79
CA GLN A 138 20.73 22.32 10.93
C GLN A 138 20.39 21.53 12.20
N ASP A 139 20.82 20.28 12.29
CA ASP A 139 20.61 19.36 13.42
C ASP A 139 19.16 18.93 13.67
N PHE A 140 18.24 19.12 12.71
CA PHE A 140 16.90 18.55 12.80
C PHE A 140 16.93 17.03 12.60
N SER A 141 15.94 16.34 13.15
CA SER A 141 15.77 14.88 13.02
C SER A 141 15.74 14.44 11.56
N LYS A 142 16.42 13.31 11.26
CA LYS A 142 16.46 12.74 9.89
C LYS A 142 15.14 12.17 9.45
N ILE A 143 14.32 11.72 10.42
CA ILE A 143 13.00 11.13 10.19
C ILE A 143 12.06 11.70 11.25
N PHE A 144 10.86 12.07 10.82
CA PHE A 144 9.78 12.49 11.69
C PHE A 144 8.43 12.03 11.14
N PHE A 145 7.35 12.17 11.93
CA PHE A 145 6.05 11.61 11.60
C PHE A 145 4.97 12.69 11.63
N ILE A 146 4.24 12.84 10.54
CA ILE A 146 3.11 13.77 10.46
C ILE A 146 1.81 12.95 10.47
N PRO A 147 0.87 13.17 11.42
CA PRO A 147 -0.45 12.56 11.36
C PRO A 147 -1.23 13.00 10.11
N TYR A 148 -1.85 12.04 9.41
CA TYR A 148 -2.71 12.33 8.27
C TYR A 148 -4.09 12.81 8.76
N ILE A 149 -4.15 14.06 9.14
CA ILE A 149 -5.37 14.79 9.56
C ILE A 149 -5.35 16.20 9.00
N ASP A 150 -6.53 16.80 8.84
CA ASP A 150 -6.72 18.15 8.25
C ASP A 150 -5.95 19.25 8.99
N LYS A 151 -5.62 19.04 10.26
CA LYS A 151 -4.81 19.96 11.05
C LYS A 151 -3.41 20.16 10.45
N TYR A 152 -2.81 19.11 9.93
CA TYR A 152 -1.43 19.12 9.43
C TYR A 152 -1.35 19.03 7.91
N ILE A 153 -2.26 18.30 7.26
CA ILE A 153 -2.26 18.09 5.81
C ILE A 153 -3.35 18.97 5.19
N LEU A 154 -2.95 20.01 4.49
CA LEU A 154 -3.87 20.96 3.86
C LEU A 154 -4.29 20.53 2.46
N GLN A 155 -3.35 19.99 1.67
CA GLN A 155 -3.60 19.56 0.31
C GLN A 155 -2.63 18.47 -0.13
N ILE A 156 -3.13 17.51 -0.91
CA ILE A 156 -2.32 16.50 -1.59
C ILE A 156 -2.52 16.65 -3.09
N ASP A 157 -1.44 16.93 -3.81
CA ASP A 157 -1.39 17.01 -5.27
C ASP A 157 -0.54 15.87 -5.81
N ILE A 158 -1.24 14.78 -6.19
CA ILE A 158 -0.58 13.57 -6.69
C ILE A 158 0.12 13.78 -8.03
N GLU A 159 -0.42 14.68 -8.88
CA GLU A 159 0.17 14.95 -10.20
C GLU A 159 1.52 15.66 -10.04
N LYS A 160 1.60 16.59 -9.11
CA LYS A 160 2.85 17.31 -8.80
C LYS A 160 3.74 16.53 -7.81
N LYS A 161 3.24 15.44 -7.24
CA LYS A 161 3.94 14.72 -6.17
C LYS A 161 4.26 15.64 -4.98
N GLN A 162 3.30 16.44 -4.55
CA GLN A 162 3.46 17.40 -3.46
C GLN A 162 2.35 17.26 -2.43
N ILE A 163 2.73 17.44 -1.17
CA ILE A 163 1.84 17.53 -0.02
C ILE A 163 2.10 18.87 0.65
N LEU A 164 1.07 19.74 0.65
CA LEU A 164 1.10 21.00 1.37
C LEU A 164 0.64 20.76 2.80
N CYS A 165 1.49 21.10 3.74
CA CYS A 165 1.23 21.04 5.18
C CYS A 165 0.96 22.43 5.76
N SER A 166 0.29 22.44 6.92
CA SER A 166 0.22 23.65 7.74
C SER A 166 1.58 23.94 8.39
N ASN A 167 1.77 25.18 8.83
CA ASN A 167 2.98 25.57 9.57
C ASN A 167 3.16 24.77 10.86
N GLU A 168 2.08 24.19 11.42
CA GLU A 168 2.15 23.33 12.61
C GLU A 168 2.90 22.02 12.37
N ALA A 169 3.01 21.56 11.11
CA ALA A 169 3.81 20.39 10.77
C ALA A 169 5.31 20.61 11.02
N PHE A 170 5.79 21.84 10.84
CA PHE A 170 7.18 22.18 11.16
C PHE A 170 7.48 22.07 12.66
N TYR A 171 6.54 22.45 13.53
CA TYR A 171 6.72 22.27 14.99
C TYR A 171 6.83 20.82 15.42
N ILE A 172 6.26 19.88 14.65
CA ILE A 172 6.48 18.45 14.91
C ILE A 172 7.95 18.12 14.69
N LEU A 173 8.53 18.58 13.59
CA LEU A 173 9.94 18.34 13.28
C LEU A 173 10.87 19.01 14.33
N GLU A 174 10.55 20.23 14.78
CA GLU A 174 11.32 20.91 15.81
C GLU A 174 11.38 20.17 17.15
N ASN A 175 10.35 19.35 17.43
CA ASN A 175 10.22 18.62 18.70
C ASN A 175 10.45 17.10 18.56
N SER A 176 11.08 16.69 17.46
CA SER A 176 11.30 15.28 17.12
C SER A 176 12.72 14.78 17.48
#